data_599f4f8e3438d476c7e16d3da8b30eb0
#
_entry.id   599f4f8e3438d476c7e16d3da8b30eb0
#
_cell.length_a   1.000
_cell.length_b   1.000
_cell.length_c   1.000
_cell.angle_alpha   90.00
_cell.angle_beta   90.00
_cell.angle_gamma   90.00
#
_symmetry.space_group_name_H-M   'P 1'
#
loop_
_entity.id
_entity.type
_entity.pdbx_description
1 polymer ?
#
loop_
_entity_poly.entity_id
_entity_poly.type
_entity_poly.pdbx_seq_one_letter_code
_entity_poly.pdbx_strand_id
1 'polypeptide(L)'
;VPFFLMISGYFLAIRENGGDRRYFRSFLKKAVVLYVASIVIYLPLNCYTGYFDRPPLQMLKDILFNGTFYHLWYMPAVLLGALIVIPLQLRFGRRFTLAAAAVLYAFGLGGDSYYGLASRIPVLKAFYDVVFSISDYTRNGVFMAPVFITLGALFAGKNMRRSARPLWIYAAGLAVSAALLVAEALWLHGMGVQRHDSMYVMLPPCMYFLFALLVSLDGKGSKALRTGAMAVYIIHPWAIVLVRGFAKLTGTVGLLVEDQLMLYILVCAVSAAAAAVFVRFVNSLKKNKPSPTGRAWVEIDLKALIHNAAELQKLLPASCRLMAVVKADGYGHGAVAVAKALEASGVRAFAAATLSEGIALRKAGIRGEILIFGCTPPADAPLLRRYNLMQSVVDGAYAKALHETGVKIDVHIKIDTGMRRLGIDSGDLNEIERIFGYKNLTVKGMLTHLSEADNLTDSGSEFTLGQISAFFDTAKALQEKGYHVGKLHLQESYGILNYPGLPYDYARAGIALYGVLCKNDKTRLTPE
;
A
#
# COMPACT_ATOMS: atom_id res chain seq x y z
N VAL A 1 21.40 4.26 -11.01
CA VAL A 1 20.76 5.54 -10.63
C VAL A 1 19.56 5.85 -11.52
N PRO A 2 19.60 5.78 -12.88
CA PRO A 2 18.44 6.08 -13.74
C PRO A 2 17.16 5.38 -13.34
N PHE A 3 17.24 4.09 -12.99
CA PHE A 3 16.11 3.28 -12.52
C PHE A 3 15.46 3.86 -11.25
N PHE A 4 16.24 4.33 -10.29
CA PHE A 4 15.69 4.95 -9.06
C PHE A 4 15.04 6.31 -9.33
N LEU A 5 15.53 7.06 -10.31
CA LEU A 5 14.88 8.29 -10.77
C LEU A 5 13.51 7.97 -11.39
N MET A 6 13.39 6.90 -12.18
CA MET A 6 12.12 6.43 -12.72
C MET A 6 11.15 5.97 -11.62
N ILE A 7 11.62 5.24 -10.61
CA ILE A 7 10.79 4.88 -9.44
C ILE A 7 10.24 6.15 -8.77
N SER A 8 11.08 7.17 -8.57
CA SER A 8 10.65 8.43 -7.97
C SER A 8 9.56 9.10 -8.79
N GLY A 9 9.72 9.17 -10.12
CA GLY A 9 8.74 9.71 -11.05
C GLY A 9 7.41 8.94 -11.05
N TYR A 10 7.48 7.61 -11.04
CA TYR A 10 6.31 6.73 -10.97
C TYR A 10 5.45 7.01 -9.72
N PHE A 11 6.07 7.03 -8.54
CA PHE A 11 5.32 7.27 -7.30
C PHE A 11 4.84 8.72 -7.13
N LEU A 12 5.59 9.71 -7.64
CA LEU A 12 5.14 11.10 -7.67
C LEU A 12 3.87 11.23 -8.52
N ALA A 13 3.85 10.65 -9.72
CA ALA A 13 2.74 10.79 -10.66
C ALA A 13 1.48 10.00 -10.28
N ILE A 14 1.58 8.84 -9.60
CA ILE A 14 0.41 8.08 -9.11
C ILE A 14 -0.44 8.94 -8.16
N ARG A 15 0.19 9.76 -7.34
CA ARG A 15 -0.50 10.57 -6.32
C ARG A 15 -0.87 11.96 -6.81
N GLU A 16 -0.23 12.43 -7.86
CA GLU A 16 -0.51 13.74 -8.49
C GLU A 16 -1.87 13.77 -9.18
N ASN A 17 -2.39 12.63 -9.66
CA ASN A 17 -3.74 12.52 -10.23
C ASN A 17 -4.86 12.91 -9.25
N GLY A 18 -4.54 13.13 -7.95
CA GLY A 18 -5.42 13.68 -6.92
C GLY A 18 -5.17 15.14 -6.56
N GLY A 19 -4.25 15.87 -7.25
CA GLY A 19 -3.97 17.31 -7.01
C GLY A 19 -3.30 17.62 -5.66
N ASP A 20 -2.74 16.65 -4.97
CA ASP A 20 -2.22 16.83 -3.61
C ASP A 20 -0.79 17.41 -3.58
N ARG A 21 -0.70 18.75 -3.59
CA ARG A 21 0.56 19.49 -3.39
C ARG A 21 1.26 19.14 -2.05
N ARG A 22 0.53 18.61 -1.06
CA ARG A 22 1.10 18.23 0.24
C ARG A 22 2.01 17.02 0.09
N TYR A 23 1.67 16.09 -0.83
CA TYR A 23 2.51 14.91 -1.08
C TYR A 23 3.87 15.29 -1.69
N PHE A 24 3.91 16.19 -2.67
CA PHE A 24 5.15 16.68 -3.26
C PHE A 24 6.06 17.36 -2.21
N ARG A 25 5.49 18.24 -1.39
CA ARG A 25 6.23 18.84 -0.27
C ARG A 25 6.75 17.81 0.73
N SER A 26 5.95 16.79 1.05
CA SER A 26 6.36 15.69 1.92
C SER A 26 7.48 14.85 1.32
N PHE A 27 7.44 14.60 0.00
CA PHE A 27 8.51 13.91 -0.73
C PHE A 27 9.83 14.70 -0.67
N LEU A 28 9.80 15.99 -1.02
CA LEU A 28 10.97 16.86 -0.96
C LEU A 28 11.57 16.90 0.46
N LYS A 29 10.72 17.10 1.48
CA LYS A 29 11.17 17.11 2.88
C LYS A 29 11.88 15.80 3.26
N LYS A 30 11.31 14.64 2.89
CA LYS A 30 11.93 13.34 3.18
C LYS A 30 13.23 13.13 2.41
N ALA A 31 13.30 13.55 1.15
CA ALA A 31 14.51 13.44 0.33
C ALA A 31 15.63 14.35 0.88
N VAL A 32 15.31 15.58 1.29
CA VAL A 32 16.27 16.49 1.93
C VAL A 32 16.76 15.91 3.27
N VAL A 33 15.85 15.42 4.13
CA VAL A 33 16.26 14.81 5.41
C VAL A 33 17.16 13.61 5.19
N LEU A 34 16.83 12.75 4.19
CA LEU A 34 17.68 11.60 3.85
C LEU A 34 19.04 12.03 3.32
N TYR A 35 19.09 13.08 2.49
CA TYR A 35 20.34 13.61 1.96
C TYR A 35 21.22 14.19 3.07
N VAL A 36 20.67 15.03 3.94
CA VAL A 36 21.40 15.56 5.10
C VAL A 36 21.92 14.45 6.02
N ALA A 37 21.08 13.44 6.31
CA ALA A 37 21.51 12.28 7.08
C ALA A 37 22.66 11.52 6.39
N SER A 38 22.60 11.37 5.06
CA SER A 38 23.68 10.76 4.30
C SER A 38 24.97 11.57 4.36
N ILE A 39 24.90 12.89 4.25
CA ILE A 39 26.08 13.78 4.42
C ILE A 39 26.70 13.56 5.81
N VAL A 40 25.90 13.52 6.86
CA VAL A 40 26.38 13.28 8.24
C VAL A 40 27.05 11.90 8.37
N ILE A 41 26.49 10.86 7.78
CA ILE A 41 27.08 9.52 7.78
C ILE A 41 28.47 9.51 7.10
N TYR A 42 28.67 10.35 6.09
CA TYR A 42 29.91 10.43 5.32
C TYR A 42 30.90 11.47 5.85
N LEU A 43 30.57 12.26 6.88
CA LEU A 43 31.50 13.23 7.48
C LEU A 43 32.87 12.63 7.84
N PRO A 44 32.98 11.45 8.49
CA PRO A 44 34.30 10.89 8.82
C PRO A 44 35.14 10.58 7.60
N LEU A 45 34.54 10.06 6.51
CA LEU A 45 35.24 9.81 5.28
C LEU A 45 35.62 11.09 4.55
N ASN A 46 34.77 12.08 4.56
CA ASN A 46 35.06 13.40 3.98
C ASN A 46 36.21 14.11 4.72
N CYS A 47 36.26 14.00 6.06
CA CYS A 47 37.41 14.48 6.83
C CYS A 47 38.68 13.74 6.43
N TYR A 48 38.62 12.40 6.35
CA TYR A 48 39.80 11.59 6.00
C TYR A 48 40.34 11.86 4.58
N THR A 49 39.44 12.20 3.62
CA THR A 49 39.81 12.47 2.22
C THR A 49 40.20 13.93 1.95
N GLY A 50 40.26 14.79 2.98
CA GLY A 50 40.59 16.21 2.80
C GLY A 50 39.49 17.02 2.09
N TYR A 51 38.22 16.57 2.16
CA TYR A 51 37.10 17.27 1.52
C TYR A 51 36.96 18.71 2.01
N PHE A 52 37.24 18.95 3.27
CA PHE A 52 37.09 20.26 3.92
C PHE A 52 38.25 21.22 3.63
N ASP A 53 39.32 20.75 2.99
CA ASP A 53 40.43 21.60 2.52
C ASP A 53 40.08 22.32 1.21
N ARG A 54 38.91 22.00 0.61
CA ARG A 54 38.40 22.61 -0.61
C ARG A 54 37.84 24.01 -0.37
N PRO A 55 37.86 24.90 -1.38
CA PRO A 55 37.20 26.19 -1.28
C PRO A 55 35.70 26.04 -0.94
N PRO A 56 35.12 26.92 -0.07
CA PRO A 56 33.70 26.83 0.32
C PRO A 56 32.72 26.83 -0.85
N LEU A 57 33.05 27.56 -1.92
CA LEU A 57 32.23 27.59 -3.15
C LEU A 57 32.19 26.22 -3.83
N GLN A 58 33.28 25.46 -3.84
CA GLN A 58 33.32 24.11 -4.39
C GLN A 58 32.49 23.16 -3.53
N MET A 59 32.59 23.25 -2.21
CA MET A 59 31.75 22.44 -1.30
C MET A 59 30.23 22.73 -1.52
N LEU A 60 29.85 23.97 -1.76
CA LEU A 60 28.47 24.33 -2.07
C LEU A 60 28.00 23.73 -3.41
N LYS A 61 28.85 23.75 -4.45
CA LYS A 61 28.58 23.09 -5.74
C LYS A 61 28.41 21.59 -5.57
N ASP A 62 29.26 20.95 -4.77
CA ASP A 62 29.16 19.52 -4.47
C ASP A 62 27.83 19.20 -3.76
N ILE A 63 27.43 19.97 -2.75
CA ILE A 63 26.15 19.80 -2.08
C ILE A 63 24.97 19.93 -3.06
N LEU A 64 25.01 20.87 -3.99
CA LEU A 64 23.88 21.17 -4.88
C LEU A 64 23.83 20.25 -6.12
N PHE A 65 24.96 19.78 -6.65
CA PHE A 65 25.03 19.10 -7.93
C PHE A 65 25.76 17.76 -7.91
N ASN A 66 26.97 17.70 -7.34
CA ASN A 66 27.87 16.55 -7.47
C ASN A 66 27.70 15.52 -6.35
N GLY A 67 27.09 15.91 -5.21
CA GLY A 67 27.10 15.14 -3.97
C GLY A 67 28.41 15.31 -3.19
N THR A 68 28.35 15.32 -1.86
CA THR A 68 29.52 15.44 -0.97
C THR A 68 30.39 14.18 -0.93
N PHE A 69 29.94 13.10 -1.54
CA PHE A 69 30.68 11.87 -1.78
C PHE A 69 30.27 11.28 -3.13
N TYR A 70 31.16 10.54 -3.80
CA TYR A 70 31.03 10.19 -5.22
C TYR A 70 29.73 9.52 -5.64
N HIS A 71 29.00 8.82 -4.76
CA HIS A 71 27.73 8.17 -5.05
C HIS A 71 26.51 9.01 -4.65
N LEU A 72 26.68 10.03 -3.79
CA LEU A 72 25.59 10.83 -3.26
C LEU A 72 24.98 11.82 -4.28
N TRP A 73 25.55 11.96 -5.48
CA TRP A 73 25.04 12.83 -6.53
C TRP A 73 23.57 12.55 -6.92
N TYR A 74 23.09 11.32 -6.69
CA TYR A 74 21.70 10.97 -6.93
C TYR A 74 20.73 11.79 -6.06
N MET A 75 21.10 12.12 -4.84
CA MET A 75 20.24 12.85 -3.91
C MET A 75 19.92 14.28 -4.40
N PRO A 76 20.91 15.15 -4.69
CA PRO A 76 20.61 16.43 -5.33
C PRO A 76 19.99 16.26 -6.72
N ALA A 77 20.35 15.23 -7.49
CA ALA A 77 19.78 14.99 -8.80
C ALA A 77 18.27 14.71 -8.74
N VAL A 78 17.78 13.89 -7.80
CA VAL A 78 16.36 13.62 -7.66
C VAL A 78 15.59 14.85 -7.15
N LEU A 79 16.19 15.66 -6.28
CA LEU A 79 15.58 16.89 -5.77
C LEU A 79 15.42 17.93 -6.88
N LEU A 80 16.50 18.27 -7.59
CA LEU A 80 16.47 19.23 -8.69
C LEU A 80 15.61 18.75 -9.86
N GLY A 81 15.74 17.48 -10.24
CA GLY A 81 14.93 16.89 -11.31
C GLY A 81 13.43 16.91 -10.98
N ALA A 82 13.04 16.63 -9.74
CA ALA A 82 11.63 16.72 -9.32
C ALA A 82 11.13 18.17 -9.31
N LEU A 83 11.97 19.13 -8.88
CA LEU A 83 11.65 20.56 -8.91
C LEU A 83 11.48 21.10 -10.34
N ILE A 84 12.13 20.51 -11.34
CA ILE A 84 11.98 20.86 -12.76
C ILE A 84 10.74 20.17 -13.34
N VAL A 85 10.63 18.85 -13.17
CA VAL A 85 9.62 18.01 -13.86
C VAL A 85 8.21 18.32 -13.37
N ILE A 86 8.00 18.41 -12.05
CA ILE A 86 6.63 18.55 -11.52
C ILE A 86 5.97 19.87 -11.95
N PRO A 87 6.60 21.05 -11.82
CA PRO A 87 6.00 22.30 -12.31
C PRO A 87 5.76 22.30 -13.83
N LEU A 88 6.70 21.78 -14.62
CA LEU A 88 6.54 21.66 -16.08
C LEU A 88 5.36 20.77 -16.44
N GLN A 89 5.21 19.62 -15.76
CA GLN A 89 4.14 18.68 -16.01
C GLN A 89 2.77 19.26 -15.63
N LEU A 90 2.68 19.99 -14.51
CA LEU A 90 1.45 20.64 -14.07
C LEU A 90 1.01 21.76 -15.02
N ARG A 91 1.96 22.52 -15.59
CA ARG A 91 1.66 23.67 -16.43
C ARG A 91 1.45 23.31 -17.90
N PHE A 92 2.27 22.42 -18.46
CA PHE A 92 2.34 22.14 -19.89
C PHE A 92 2.00 20.69 -20.26
N GLY A 93 1.75 19.84 -19.28
CA GLY A 93 1.40 18.44 -19.47
C GLY A 93 2.59 17.52 -19.76
N ARG A 94 2.31 16.21 -19.76
CA ARG A 94 3.36 15.16 -19.82
C ARG A 94 4.15 15.13 -21.12
N ARG A 95 3.49 15.38 -22.28
CA ARG A 95 4.15 15.34 -23.60
C ARG A 95 5.19 16.42 -23.74
N PHE A 96 4.84 17.65 -23.36
CA PHE A 96 5.76 18.78 -23.39
C PHE A 96 6.94 18.55 -22.43
N THR A 97 6.65 18.08 -21.20
CA THR A 97 7.69 17.80 -20.21
C THR A 97 8.67 16.73 -20.70
N LEU A 98 8.19 15.69 -21.39
CA LEU A 98 9.06 14.66 -21.97
C LEU A 98 9.95 15.24 -23.08
N ALA A 99 9.39 16.06 -23.96
CA ALA A 99 10.18 16.71 -25.02
C ALA A 99 11.25 17.64 -24.43
N ALA A 100 10.90 18.48 -23.47
CA ALA A 100 11.85 19.35 -22.78
C ALA A 100 12.95 18.55 -22.04
N ALA A 101 12.58 17.48 -21.35
CA ALA A 101 13.51 16.60 -20.66
C ALA A 101 14.44 15.87 -21.65
N ALA A 102 13.95 15.46 -22.83
CA ALA A 102 14.77 14.87 -23.87
C ALA A 102 15.79 15.86 -24.45
N VAL A 103 15.40 17.12 -24.63
CA VAL A 103 16.33 18.19 -25.05
C VAL A 103 17.41 18.43 -23.99
N LEU A 104 17.04 18.52 -22.71
CA LEU A 104 18.02 18.64 -21.62
C LEU A 104 18.97 17.45 -21.61
N TYR A 105 18.45 16.23 -21.81
CA TYR A 105 19.26 15.03 -21.86
C TYR A 105 20.24 15.03 -23.06
N ALA A 106 19.81 15.51 -24.24
CA ALA A 106 20.68 15.65 -25.40
C ALA A 106 21.84 16.62 -25.13
N PHE A 107 21.57 17.75 -24.48
CA PHE A 107 22.65 18.63 -24.00
C PHE A 107 23.53 17.93 -22.97
N GLY A 108 22.96 17.11 -22.09
CA GLY A 108 23.72 16.30 -21.13
C GLY A 108 24.71 15.33 -21.81
N LEU A 109 24.27 14.64 -22.87
CA LEU A 109 25.10 13.74 -23.68
C LEU A 109 26.37 14.42 -24.22
N GLY A 110 26.19 15.64 -24.79
CA GLY A 110 27.31 16.42 -25.31
C GLY A 110 28.29 16.93 -24.27
N GLY A 111 27.93 16.94 -22.99
CA GLY A 111 28.81 17.23 -21.86
C GLY A 111 29.38 15.97 -21.17
N ASP A 112 28.98 14.77 -21.57
CA ASP A 112 29.39 13.49 -20.99
C ASP A 112 30.06 12.61 -22.05
N SER A 113 29.39 11.60 -22.56
CA SER A 113 29.98 10.59 -23.46
C SER A 113 30.30 11.12 -24.87
N TYR A 114 29.69 12.21 -25.28
CA TYR A 114 29.90 12.83 -26.60
C TYR A 114 30.68 14.14 -26.54
N TYR A 115 31.35 14.43 -25.41
CA TYR A 115 32.01 15.73 -25.20
C TYR A 115 33.11 16.04 -26.24
N GLY A 116 33.92 15.07 -26.62
CA GLY A 116 34.98 15.27 -27.62
C GLY A 116 34.44 15.61 -29.02
N LEU A 117 33.18 15.22 -29.35
CA LEU A 117 32.56 15.66 -30.57
C LEU A 117 31.93 17.05 -30.41
N ALA A 118 31.22 17.29 -29.30
CA ALA A 118 30.56 18.55 -29.02
C ALA A 118 31.55 19.72 -28.85
N SER A 119 32.68 19.49 -28.21
CA SER A 119 33.75 20.48 -27.98
C SER A 119 34.47 20.96 -29.25
N ARG A 120 34.31 20.26 -30.38
CA ARG A 120 34.81 20.72 -31.70
C ARG A 120 34.01 21.93 -32.24
N ILE A 121 32.81 22.14 -31.73
CA ILE A 121 31.94 23.28 -32.10
C ILE A 121 32.17 24.41 -31.09
N PRO A 122 32.72 25.57 -31.48
CA PRO A 122 33.12 26.63 -30.54
C PRO A 122 32.01 27.08 -29.60
N VAL A 123 30.77 27.20 -30.11
CA VAL A 123 29.59 27.66 -29.34
C VAL A 123 29.22 26.60 -28.26
N LEU A 124 29.27 25.32 -28.61
CA LEU A 124 28.97 24.24 -27.64
C LEU A 124 30.09 24.12 -26.61
N LYS A 125 31.35 24.30 -27.03
CA LYS A 125 32.49 24.32 -26.09
C LYS A 125 32.30 25.45 -25.07
N ALA A 126 32.04 26.67 -25.49
CA ALA A 126 31.84 27.79 -24.60
C ALA A 126 30.64 27.55 -23.64
N PHE A 127 29.58 26.93 -24.13
CA PHE A 127 28.45 26.51 -23.28
C PHE A 127 28.87 25.52 -22.21
N TYR A 128 29.63 24.48 -22.57
CA TYR A 128 30.10 23.49 -21.58
C TYR A 128 31.12 24.05 -20.63
N ASP A 129 31.97 25.00 -21.04
CA ASP A 129 32.90 25.68 -20.13
C ASP A 129 32.12 26.40 -19.01
N VAL A 130 30.96 27.03 -19.33
CA VAL A 130 30.06 27.62 -18.34
C VAL A 130 29.42 26.53 -17.48
N VAL A 131 28.89 25.46 -18.07
CA VAL A 131 28.27 24.36 -17.32
C VAL A 131 29.23 23.76 -16.32
N PHE A 132 30.48 23.51 -16.74
CA PHE A 132 31.51 22.91 -15.88
C PHE A 132 32.09 23.88 -14.86
N SER A 133 31.85 25.19 -15.00
CA SER A 133 32.15 26.14 -13.93
C SER A 133 31.16 26.00 -12.74
N ILE A 134 29.98 25.36 -12.98
CA ILE A 134 28.91 25.20 -11.97
C ILE A 134 28.85 23.75 -11.45
N SER A 135 28.99 22.75 -12.31
CA SER A 135 28.87 21.33 -11.98
C SER A 135 29.92 20.52 -12.74
N ASP A 136 30.63 19.63 -12.07
CA ASP A 136 31.69 18.83 -12.71
C ASP A 136 31.14 17.82 -13.74
N TYR A 137 29.84 17.50 -13.65
CA TYR A 137 29.20 16.48 -14.47
C TYR A 137 27.86 16.97 -15.01
N THR A 138 27.53 16.57 -16.25
CA THR A 138 26.18 16.73 -16.80
C THR A 138 25.22 15.62 -16.35
N ARG A 139 25.72 14.54 -15.74
CA ARG A 139 24.89 13.52 -15.04
C ARG A 139 24.33 14.06 -13.72
N ASN A 140 23.48 15.06 -13.78
CA ASN A 140 22.96 15.77 -12.61
C ASN A 140 21.43 15.94 -12.66
N GLY A 141 20.90 16.74 -11.74
CA GLY A 141 19.47 17.02 -11.60
C GLY A 141 18.88 17.85 -12.73
N VAL A 142 19.69 18.54 -13.52
CA VAL A 142 19.23 19.41 -14.61
C VAL A 142 19.18 18.65 -15.93
N PHE A 143 20.25 17.95 -16.29
CA PHE A 143 20.37 17.35 -17.60
C PHE A 143 19.91 15.88 -17.65
N MET A 144 20.20 15.09 -16.63
CA MET A 144 19.92 13.64 -16.62
C MET A 144 18.60 13.29 -15.94
N ALA A 145 18.36 13.82 -14.73
CA ALA A 145 17.24 13.36 -13.91
C ALA A 145 15.86 13.62 -14.53
N PRO A 146 15.59 14.74 -15.24
CA PRO A 146 14.27 15.03 -15.78
C PRO A 146 13.72 13.97 -16.72
N VAL A 147 14.55 13.41 -17.62
CA VAL A 147 14.08 12.40 -18.57
C VAL A 147 13.65 11.12 -17.87
N PHE A 148 14.41 10.64 -16.87
CA PHE A 148 14.09 9.41 -16.16
C PHE A 148 12.90 9.58 -15.20
N ILE A 149 12.79 10.72 -14.52
CA ILE A 149 11.61 11.04 -13.69
C ILE A 149 10.36 11.08 -14.56
N THR A 150 10.43 11.72 -15.74
CA THR A 150 9.29 11.83 -16.66
C THR A 150 8.94 10.46 -17.26
N LEU A 151 9.92 9.66 -17.68
CA LEU A 151 9.70 8.29 -18.15
C LEU A 151 9.01 7.43 -17.07
N GLY A 152 9.45 7.51 -15.82
CA GLY A 152 8.79 6.82 -14.71
C GLY A 152 7.35 7.27 -14.51
N ALA A 153 7.07 8.57 -14.65
CA ALA A 153 5.72 9.13 -14.54
C ALA A 153 4.76 8.64 -15.64
N LEU A 154 5.26 8.26 -16.83
CA LEU A 154 4.43 7.69 -17.90
C LEU A 154 3.79 6.36 -17.49
N PHE A 155 4.45 5.55 -16.65
CA PHE A 155 3.94 4.26 -16.18
C PHE A 155 2.90 4.37 -15.06
N ALA A 156 2.65 5.56 -14.52
CA ALA A 156 1.70 5.78 -13.44
C ALA A 156 0.23 5.86 -13.88
N GLY A 157 -0.07 5.82 -15.19
CA GLY A 157 -1.43 5.92 -15.73
C GLY A 157 -2.23 4.63 -15.56
N LYS A 158 -3.54 4.75 -15.23
CA LYS A 158 -4.46 3.60 -15.05
C LYS A 158 -4.55 2.66 -16.27
N ASN A 159 -4.24 3.16 -17.48
CA ASN A 159 -4.37 2.41 -18.73
C ASN A 159 -3.18 1.49 -19.04
N MET A 160 -2.02 1.66 -18.41
CA MET A 160 -0.83 0.85 -18.71
C MET A 160 -0.99 -0.60 -18.25
N ARG A 161 -1.66 -0.88 -17.11
CA ARG A 161 -1.96 -2.26 -16.68
C ARG A 161 -2.97 -2.99 -17.57
N ARG A 162 -3.87 -2.26 -18.26
CA ARG A 162 -4.84 -2.83 -19.20
C ARG A 162 -4.29 -3.01 -20.62
N SER A 163 -3.24 -2.30 -20.98
CA SER A 163 -2.58 -2.33 -22.30
C SER A 163 -1.19 -2.97 -22.23
N ALA A 164 -0.94 -3.84 -21.25
CA ALA A 164 0.34 -4.53 -21.15
C ALA A 164 0.56 -5.42 -22.37
N ARG A 165 1.58 -5.10 -23.15
CA ARG A 165 2.07 -5.97 -24.22
C ARG A 165 2.61 -7.27 -23.60
N PRO A 166 2.68 -8.37 -24.35
CA PRO A 166 3.30 -9.61 -23.88
C PRO A 166 4.69 -9.38 -23.29
N LEU A 167 5.02 -10.03 -22.17
CA LEU A 167 6.30 -9.86 -21.47
C LEU A 167 7.54 -10.02 -22.35
N TRP A 168 7.46 -10.92 -23.35
CA TRP A 168 8.56 -11.15 -24.28
C TRP A 168 8.94 -9.91 -25.11
N ILE A 169 7.98 -9.01 -25.40
CA ILE A 169 8.24 -7.75 -26.13
C ILE A 169 9.12 -6.83 -25.28
N TYR A 170 8.82 -6.74 -23.98
CA TYR A 170 9.65 -5.94 -23.06
C TYR A 170 11.01 -6.57 -22.84
N ALA A 171 11.08 -7.91 -22.75
CA ALA A 171 12.35 -8.63 -22.62
C ALA A 171 13.22 -8.48 -23.87
N ALA A 172 12.64 -8.64 -25.06
CA ALA A 172 13.34 -8.45 -26.33
C ALA A 172 13.82 -7.00 -26.51
N GLY A 173 12.94 -6.02 -26.20
CA GLY A 173 13.30 -4.59 -26.22
C GLY A 173 14.43 -4.27 -25.26
N LEU A 174 14.44 -4.85 -24.07
CA LEU A 174 15.54 -4.72 -23.10
C LEU A 174 16.85 -5.33 -23.66
N ALA A 175 16.79 -6.54 -24.20
CA ALA A 175 17.98 -7.21 -24.76
C ALA A 175 18.59 -6.40 -25.92
N VAL A 176 17.77 -5.94 -26.85
CA VAL A 176 18.23 -5.14 -28.01
C VAL A 176 18.79 -3.80 -27.53
N SER A 177 18.07 -3.07 -26.69
CA SER A 177 18.54 -1.76 -26.22
C SER A 177 19.78 -1.87 -25.32
N ALA A 178 19.94 -2.94 -24.56
CA ALA A 178 21.14 -3.22 -23.77
C ALA A 178 22.33 -3.55 -24.68
N ALA A 179 22.14 -4.37 -25.72
CA ALA A 179 23.19 -4.66 -26.70
C ALA A 179 23.64 -3.39 -27.44
N LEU A 180 22.68 -2.55 -27.87
CA LEU A 180 22.99 -1.27 -28.50
C LEU A 180 23.69 -0.29 -27.54
N LEU A 181 23.32 -0.27 -26.25
CA LEU A 181 23.97 0.54 -25.23
C LEU A 181 25.45 0.13 -25.06
N VAL A 182 25.72 -1.18 -25.02
CA VAL A 182 27.08 -1.69 -24.94
C VAL A 182 27.87 -1.35 -26.20
N ALA A 183 27.27 -1.53 -27.37
CA ALA A 183 27.92 -1.19 -28.66
C ALA A 183 28.24 0.32 -28.73
N GLU A 184 27.30 1.20 -28.32
CA GLU A 184 27.50 2.64 -28.24
C GLU A 184 28.68 2.99 -27.30
N ALA A 185 28.69 2.37 -26.10
CA ALA A 185 29.74 2.63 -25.12
C ALA A 185 31.13 2.22 -25.64
N LEU A 186 31.25 1.02 -26.25
CA LEU A 186 32.50 0.52 -26.83
C LEU A 186 32.97 1.39 -28.00
N TRP A 187 32.03 1.79 -28.87
CA TRP A 187 32.35 2.66 -30.01
C TRP A 187 32.89 4.02 -29.59
N LEU A 188 32.20 4.69 -28.64
CA LEU A 188 32.63 6.00 -28.11
C LEU A 188 33.95 5.88 -27.34
N HIS A 189 34.14 4.78 -26.62
CA HIS A 189 35.41 4.51 -25.93
C HIS A 189 36.55 4.35 -26.93
N GLY A 190 36.35 3.59 -28.02
CA GLY A 190 37.33 3.42 -29.08
C GLY A 190 37.68 4.72 -29.81
N MET A 191 36.78 5.70 -29.86
CA MET A 191 37.00 7.03 -30.42
C MET A 191 37.75 7.99 -29.47
N GLY A 192 37.79 7.70 -28.18
CA GLY A 192 38.43 8.55 -27.17
C GLY A 192 37.75 9.91 -26.99
N VAL A 193 36.42 10.02 -27.30
CA VAL A 193 35.67 11.28 -27.27
C VAL A 193 34.94 11.53 -25.95
N GLN A 194 34.96 10.57 -25.06
CA GLN A 194 34.25 10.64 -23.78
C GLN A 194 35.00 11.54 -22.79
N ARG A 195 34.31 12.43 -22.11
CA ARG A 195 34.78 13.10 -20.88
C ARG A 195 34.41 12.26 -19.66
N HIS A 196 33.22 11.69 -19.67
CA HIS A 196 32.67 10.75 -18.71
C HIS A 196 31.84 9.70 -19.47
N ASP A 197 31.55 8.57 -18.83
CA ASP A 197 30.89 7.40 -19.40
C ASP A 197 29.55 7.11 -18.71
N SER A 198 28.75 8.15 -18.45
CA SER A 198 27.56 8.05 -17.61
C SER A 198 26.25 8.21 -18.38
N MET A 199 26.27 8.85 -19.54
CA MET A 199 25.07 9.19 -20.34
C MET A 199 25.23 8.70 -21.78
N TYR A 200 24.31 7.88 -22.24
CA TYR A 200 24.29 7.28 -23.58
C TYR A 200 22.91 7.45 -24.23
N VAL A 201 22.83 7.49 -25.56
CA VAL A 201 21.56 7.60 -26.31
C VAL A 201 20.67 6.39 -26.04
N MET A 202 21.26 5.20 -25.93
CA MET A 202 20.51 3.96 -25.68
C MET A 202 20.15 3.74 -24.20
N LEU A 203 20.62 4.56 -23.28
CA LEU A 203 20.32 4.42 -21.85
C LEU A 203 18.83 4.64 -21.51
N PRO A 204 18.14 5.72 -21.99
CA PRO A 204 16.70 5.88 -21.74
C PRO A 204 15.83 4.77 -22.32
N PRO A 205 15.99 4.28 -23.57
CA PRO A 205 15.29 3.11 -24.07
C PRO A 205 15.53 1.84 -23.24
N CYS A 206 16.77 1.56 -22.87
CA CYS A 206 17.12 0.42 -22.04
C CYS A 206 16.39 0.47 -20.69
N MET A 207 16.42 1.61 -20.01
CA MET A 207 15.73 1.80 -18.74
C MET A 207 14.20 1.76 -18.89
N TYR A 208 13.66 2.24 -20.00
CA TYR A 208 12.22 2.14 -20.31
C TYR A 208 11.76 0.67 -20.37
N PHE A 209 12.47 -0.17 -21.14
CA PHE A 209 12.11 -1.58 -21.28
C PHE A 209 12.33 -2.36 -19.98
N LEU A 210 13.40 -2.08 -19.25
CA LEU A 210 13.64 -2.67 -17.92
C LEU A 210 12.50 -2.32 -16.95
N PHE A 211 12.10 -1.06 -16.90
CA PHE A 211 11.03 -0.60 -16.01
C PHE A 211 9.68 -1.19 -16.42
N ALA A 212 9.37 -1.22 -17.72
CA ALA A 212 8.17 -1.82 -18.27
C ALA A 212 8.06 -3.32 -17.92
N LEU A 213 9.17 -4.06 -18.09
CA LEU A 213 9.25 -5.48 -17.73
C LEU A 213 8.95 -5.69 -16.24
N LEU A 214 9.63 -4.95 -15.36
CA LEU A 214 9.49 -5.11 -13.91
C LEU A 214 8.10 -4.68 -13.38
N VAL A 215 7.50 -3.63 -13.95
CA VAL A 215 6.13 -3.20 -13.58
C VAL A 215 5.08 -4.20 -14.05
N SER A 216 5.37 -4.96 -15.11
CA SER A 216 4.47 -5.99 -15.65
C SER A 216 4.54 -7.32 -14.88
N LEU A 217 5.54 -7.51 -14.02
CA LEU A 217 5.65 -8.69 -13.16
C LEU A 217 4.78 -8.52 -11.91
N ASP A 218 3.97 -9.54 -11.62
CA ASP A 218 3.18 -9.58 -10.39
C ASP A 218 4.07 -9.93 -9.19
N GLY A 219 4.32 -8.95 -8.36
CA GLY A 219 5.14 -9.12 -7.14
C GLY A 219 4.49 -8.51 -5.90
N LYS A 220 4.57 -9.19 -4.76
CA LYS A 220 4.16 -8.63 -3.47
C LYS A 220 5.23 -7.67 -2.97
N GLY A 221 4.90 -6.38 -2.89
CA GLY A 221 5.81 -5.37 -2.34
C GLY A 221 6.15 -5.62 -0.87
N SER A 222 7.43 -5.58 -0.51
CA SER A 222 7.90 -5.71 0.86
C SER A 222 8.47 -4.37 1.38
N LYS A 223 7.95 -3.91 2.54
CA LYS A 223 8.53 -2.74 3.24
C LYS A 223 9.99 -2.98 3.65
N ALA A 224 10.33 -4.21 4.01
CA ALA A 224 11.68 -4.59 4.41
C ALA A 224 12.66 -4.49 3.22
N LEU A 225 12.29 -5.02 2.05
CA LEU A 225 13.12 -4.92 0.84
C LEU A 225 13.35 -3.46 0.40
N ARG A 226 12.30 -2.62 0.48
CA ARG A 226 12.44 -1.19 0.16
C ARG A 226 13.41 -0.48 1.11
N THR A 227 13.29 -0.74 2.42
CA THR A 227 14.19 -0.16 3.42
C THR A 227 15.60 -0.72 3.26
N GLY A 228 15.73 -2.00 2.96
CA GLY A 228 17.02 -2.66 2.69
C GLY A 228 17.73 -2.09 1.46
N ALA A 229 17.02 -1.92 0.34
CA ALA A 229 17.61 -1.35 -0.89
C ALA A 229 18.13 0.08 -0.67
N MET A 230 17.40 0.91 0.10
CA MET A 230 17.86 2.24 0.49
C MET A 230 19.10 2.17 1.39
N ALA A 231 19.11 1.25 2.35
CA ALA A 231 20.26 1.06 3.24
C ALA A 231 21.50 0.59 2.47
N VAL A 232 21.37 -0.37 1.55
CA VAL A 232 22.47 -0.80 0.66
C VAL A 232 23.03 0.39 -0.11
N TYR A 233 22.15 1.21 -0.72
CA TYR A 233 22.59 2.39 -1.46
C TYR A 233 23.44 3.36 -0.60
N ILE A 234 23.06 3.56 0.66
CA ILE A 234 23.80 4.46 1.55
C ILE A 234 25.07 3.79 2.10
N ILE A 235 25.07 2.49 2.35
CA ILE A 235 26.13 1.79 3.11
C ILE A 235 27.23 1.23 2.20
N HIS A 236 26.98 0.92 0.90
CA HIS A 236 27.95 0.20 0.09
C HIS A 236 29.35 0.83 -0.01
N PRO A 237 29.54 2.19 -0.02
CA PRO A 237 30.90 2.73 -0.03
C PRO A 237 31.66 2.49 1.29
N TRP A 238 30.92 2.47 2.42
CA TRP A 238 31.51 2.03 3.68
C TRP A 238 31.95 0.56 3.63
N ALA A 239 31.15 -0.30 2.97
CA ALA A 239 31.54 -1.69 2.76
C ALA A 239 32.82 -1.80 1.93
N ILE A 240 33.00 -0.95 0.90
CA ILE A 240 34.26 -0.89 0.12
C ILE A 240 35.46 -0.52 1.02
N VAL A 241 35.30 0.50 1.86
CA VAL A 241 36.35 0.95 2.79
C VAL A 241 36.69 -0.15 3.78
N LEU A 242 35.66 -0.83 4.34
CA LEU A 242 35.87 -1.92 5.30
C LEU A 242 36.57 -3.12 4.67
N VAL A 243 36.17 -3.55 3.46
CA VAL A 243 36.79 -4.67 2.76
C VAL A 243 38.26 -4.35 2.41
N ARG A 244 38.52 -3.14 1.89
CA ARG A 244 39.88 -2.70 1.58
C ARG A 244 40.76 -2.56 2.84
N GLY A 245 40.19 -2.03 3.93
CA GLY A 245 40.88 -1.92 5.21
C GLY A 245 41.23 -3.29 5.79
N PHE A 246 40.27 -4.22 5.77
CA PHE A 246 40.49 -5.60 6.19
C PHE A 246 41.59 -6.30 5.35
N ALA A 247 41.53 -6.16 4.02
CA ALA A 247 42.52 -6.73 3.12
C ALA A 247 43.96 -6.21 3.40
N LYS A 248 44.09 -4.91 3.71
CA LYS A 248 45.37 -4.33 4.11
C LYS A 248 45.88 -4.90 5.43
N LEU A 249 45.02 -5.03 6.43
CA LEU A 249 45.38 -5.55 7.75
C LEU A 249 45.77 -7.02 7.73
N THR A 250 45.20 -7.81 6.84
CA THR A 250 45.44 -9.26 6.72
C THR A 250 46.47 -9.62 5.65
N GLY A 251 46.99 -8.64 4.91
CA GLY A 251 47.93 -8.88 3.80
C GLY A 251 47.31 -9.56 2.58
N THR A 252 45.96 -9.59 2.47
CA THR A 252 45.22 -10.29 1.40
C THR A 252 44.78 -9.36 0.26
N VAL A 253 45.48 -8.26 0.02
CA VAL A 253 45.13 -7.25 -0.98
C VAL A 253 45.00 -7.85 -2.39
N GLY A 254 45.95 -8.69 -2.80
CA GLY A 254 45.93 -9.36 -4.11
C GLY A 254 44.68 -10.20 -4.34
N LEU A 255 44.19 -10.90 -3.29
CA LEU A 255 42.99 -11.75 -3.39
C LEU A 255 41.70 -10.99 -3.30
N LEU A 256 41.58 -10.02 -2.37
CA LEU A 256 40.31 -9.41 -1.98
C LEU A 256 40.04 -8.04 -2.65
N VAL A 257 41.07 -7.41 -3.23
CA VAL A 257 40.98 -6.05 -3.78
C VAL A 257 41.40 -5.96 -5.24
N GLU A 258 42.48 -6.64 -5.63
CA GLU A 258 42.96 -6.62 -7.02
C GLU A 258 42.05 -7.45 -7.94
N ASP A 259 41.48 -8.55 -7.43
CA ASP A 259 40.40 -9.25 -8.13
C ASP A 259 39.11 -8.44 -8.03
N GLN A 260 38.72 -7.80 -9.14
CA GLN A 260 37.52 -6.94 -9.23
C GLN A 260 36.25 -7.71 -8.97
N LEU A 261 36.15 -8.98 -9.38
CA LEU A 261 34.97 -9.81 -9.16
C LEU A 261 34.82 -10.18 -7.68
N MET A 262 35.91 -10.59 -7.04
CA MET A 262 35.95 -10.91 -5.62
C MET A 262 35.58 -9.68 -4.77
N LEU A 263 36.16 -8.54 -5.07
CA LEU A 263 35.85 -7.28 -4.41
C LEU A 263 34.34 -6.95 -4.54
N TYR A 264 33.79 -7.08 -5.75
CA TYR A 264 32.39 -6.82 -6.01
C TYR A 264 31.45 -7.74 -5.18
N ILE A 265 31.74 -9.06 -5.17
CA ILE A 265 30.95 -10.04 -4.42
C ILE A 265 30.99 -9.74 -2.91
N LEU A 266 32.19 -9.46 -2.38
CA LEU A 266 32.34 -9.14 -0.95
C LEU A 266 31.63 -7.86 -0.55
N VAL A 267 31.74 -6.81 -1.35
CA VAL A 267 31.04 -5.54 -1.10
C VAL A 267 29.53 -5.74 -1.14
N CYS A 268 29.02 -6.52 -2.08
CA CYS A 268 27.59 -6.88 -2.12
C CYS A 268 27.15 -7.64 -0.86
N ALA A 269 27.92 -8.65 -0.44
CA ALA A 269 27.62 -9.46 0.74
C ALA A 269 27.64 -8.62 2.04
N VAL A 270 28.69 -7.83 2.25
CA VAL A 270 28.83 -6.95 3.43
C VAL A 270 27.71 -5.90 3.45
N SER A 271 27.40 -5.29 2.30
CA SER A 271 26.32 -4.29 2.21
C SER A 271 24.96 -4.90 2.50
N ALA A 272 24.68 -6.11 1.98
CA ALA A 272 23.43 -6.83 2.23
C ALA A 272 23.30 -7.24 3.71
N ALA A 273 24.36 -7.73 4.33
CA ALA A 273 24.39 -8.08 5.74
C ALA A 273 24.13 -6.84 6.64
N ALA A 274 24.82 -5.73 6.38
CA ALA A 274 24.64 -4.49 7.10
C ALA A 274 23.23 -3.92 6.93
N ALA A 275 22.66 -3.98 5.72
CA ALA A 275 21.29 -3.59 5.46
C ALA A 275 20.27 -4.48 6.20
N ALA A 276 20.50 -5.79 6.28
CA ALA A 276 19.65 -6.71 7.03
C ALA A 276 19.66 -6.41 8.53
N VAL A 277 20.83 -6.13 9.11
CA VAL A 277 20.96 -5.69 10.51
C VAL A 277 20.24 -4.36 10.72
N PHE A 278 20.42 -3.39 9.84
CA PHE A 278 19.73 -2.09 9.91
C PHE A 278 18.19 -2.25 9.85
N VAL A 279 17.68 -3.08 8.93
CA VAL A 279 16.22 -3.36 8.83
C VAL A 279 15.70 -4.01 10.12
N ARG A 280 16.43 -4.96 10.70
CA ARG A 280 16.06 -5.58 11.98
C ARG A 280 16.05 -4.55 13.11
N PHE A 281 17.08 -3.71 13.19
CA PHE A 281 17.17 -2.63 14.18
C PHE A 281 16.02 -1.63 14.06
N VAL A 282 15.73 -1.13 12.85
CA VAL A 282 14.58 -0.23 12.61
C VAL A 282 13.25 -0.88 12.98
N ASN A 283 13.10 -2.18 12.72
CA ASN A 283 11.88 -2.91 13.09
C ASN A 283 11.80 -3.14 14.61
N SER A 284 12.91 -3.34 15.31
CA SER A 284 12.93 -3.48 16.78
C SER A 284 12.56 -2.15 17.46
N LEU A 285 13.09 -1.03 16.95
CA LEU A 285 12.71 0.31 17.44
C LEU A 285 11.20 0.59 17.28
N LYS A 286 10.58 0.05 16.22
CA LYS A 286 9.12 0.17 16.02
C LYS A 286 8.32 -0.73 16.95
N LYS A 287 8.85 -1.90 17.33
CA LYS A 287 8.20 -2.80 18.30
C LYS A 287 8.26 -2.25 19.73
N ASN A 288 9.27 -1.47 20.06
CA ASN A 288 9.50 -0.93 21.39
C ASN A 288 9.02 0.51 21.56
N LYS A 289 8.07 0.99 20.76
CA LYS A 289 7.39 2.24 21.08
C LYS A 289 6.27 1.95 22.10
N PRO A 290 6.54 2.12 23.41
CA PRO A 290 5.45 2.36 24.33
C PRO A 290 5.07 3.82 24.16
N SER A 291 3.78 4.05 24.10
CA SER A 291 3.18 5.25 24.57
C SER A 291 2.98 6.43 23.66
N PRO A 292 1.91 7.09 23.97
CA PRO A 292 1.37 8.20 23.25
C PRO A 292 2.21 9.47 23.54
N THR A 293 3.26 9.70 22.77
CA THR A 293 3.89 11.01 22.65
C THR A 293 3.45 11.73 21.37
N GLY A 294 2.40 11.19 20.72
CA GLY A 294 1.73 11.84 19.60
C GLY A 294 0.91 13.06 20.06
N ARG A 295 0.68 14.00 19.15
CA ARG A 295 -0.15 15.20 19.39
C ARG A 295 -1.61 14.85 19.75
N ALA A 296 -2.08 13.68 19.36
CA ALA A 296 -3.38 13.12 19.70
C ALA A 296 -3.33 11.59 19.62
N TRP A 297 -4.05 10.91 20.49
CA TRP A 297 -4.23 9.45 20.50
C TRP A 297 -5.64 9.13 20.97
N VAL A 298 -6.06 7.90 20.73
CA VAL A 298 -7.32 7.34 21.24
C VAL A 298 -6.96 6.26 22.24
N GLU A 299 -7.51 6.35 23.45
CA GLU A 299 -7.43 5.31 24.47
C GLU A 299 -8.70 4.47 24.42
N ILE A 300 -8.54 3.14 24.31
CA ILE A 300 -9.64 2.19 24.28
C ILE A 300 -9.61 1.37 25.56
N ASP A 301 -10.65 1.51 26.37
CA ASP A 301 -10.84 0.68 27.56
C ASP A 301 -11.49 -0.65 27.17
N LEU A 302 -10.65 -1.68 27.00
CA LEU A 302 -11.12 -3.02 26.66
C LEU A 302 -11.91 -3.68 27.81
N LYS A 303 -11.74 -3.25 29.07
CA LYS A 303 -12.51 -3.77 30.20
C LYS A 303 -13.94 -3.25 30.17
N ALA A 304 -14.13 -1.95 29.89
CA ALA A 304 -15.45 -1.36 29.68
C ALA A 304 -16.15 -2.03 28.50
N LEU A 305 -15.46 -2.31 27.40
CA LEU A 305 -16.01 -3.00 26.25
C LEU A 305 -16.47 -4.43 26.60
N ILE A 306 -15.68 -5.20 27.36
CA ILE A 306 -16.05 -6.53 27.85
C ILE A 306 -17.26 -6.47 28.78
N HIS A 307 -17.29 -5.46 29.67
CA HIS A 307 -18.44 -5.19 30.54
C HIS A 307 -19.71 -4.94 29.73
N ASN A 308 -19.66 -4.03 28.76
CA ASN A 308 -20.79 -3.73 27.87
C ASN A 308 -21.31 -5.00 27.15
N ALA A 309 -20.38 -5.83 26.63
CA ALA A 309 -20.76 -7.08 25.99
C ALA A 309 -21.48 -8.03 26.95
N ALA A 310 -21.02 -8.13 28.19
CA ALA A 310 -21.64 -8.97 29.21
C ALA A 310 -23.02 -8.44 29.60
N GLU A 311 -23.18 -7.14 29.77
CA GLU A 311 -24.48 -6.51 30.08
C GLU A 311 -25.48 -6.71 28.93
N LEU A 312 -25.05 -6.46 27.68
CA LEU A 312 -25.90 -6.72 26.52
C LEU A 312 -26.29 -8.21 26.40
N GLN A 313 -25.39 -9.14 26.72
CA GLN A 313 -25.69 -10.57 26.69
C GLN A 313 -26.74 -10.96 27.76
N LYS A 314 -26.75 -10.32 28.93
CA LYS A 314 -27.75 -10.57 29.99
C LYS A 314 -29.18 -10.17 29.57
N LEU A 315 -29.32 -9.19 28.67
CA LEU A 315 -30.61 -8.77 28.14
C LEU A 315 -31.19 -9.73 27.09
N LEU A 316 -30.40 -10.65 26.60
CA LEU A 316 -30.78 -11.60 25.56
C LEU A 316 -31.38 -12.87 26.17
N PRO A 317 -32.33 -13.55 25.47
CA PRO A 317 -32.75 -14.89 25.84
C PRO A 317 -31.59 -15.86 25.93
N ALA A 318 -31.69 -16.89 26.78
CA ALA A 318 -30.60 -17.89 26.98
C ALA A 318 -30.20 -18.61 25.67
N SER A 319 -31.12 -18.73 24.70
CA SER A 319 -30.86 -19.29 23.37
C SER A 319 -30.13 -18.32 22.43
N CYS A 320 -30.17 -17.01 22.73
CA CYS A 320 -29.59 -15.97 21.86
C CYS A 320 -28.17 -15.62 22.27
N ARG A 321 -27.27 -15.54 21.30
CA ARG A 321 -25.87 -15.17 21.51
C ARG A 321 -25.57 -13.80 20.91
N LEU A 322 -24.65 -13.09 21.55
CA LEU A 322 -24.15 -11.82 21.04
C LEU A 322 -23.25 -12.05 19.82
N MET A 323 -23.55 -11.38 18.71
CA MET A 323 -22.64 -11.22 17.57
C MET A 323 -22.06 -9.79 17.63
N ALA A 324 -20.76 -9.70 17.87
CA ALA A 324 -20.08 -8.41 17.97
C ALA A 324 -19.82 -7.81 16.58
N VAL A 325 -20.36 -6.62 16.33
CA VAL A 325 -20.15 -5.90 15.06
C VAL A 325 -18.87 -5.07 15.17
N VAL A 326 -17.83 -5.48 14.44
CA VAL A 326 -16.48 -4.88 14.47
C VAL A 326 -16.08 -4.25 13.13
N LYS A 327 -17.05 -3.88 12.30
CA LYS A 327 -16.85 -3.18 11.03
C LYS A 327 -16.19 -1.82 11.22
N ALA A 328 -15.64 -1.23 10.15
CA ALA A 328 -14.98 0.09 10.14
C ALA A 328 -13.90 0.20 11.23
N ASP A 329 -13.02 -0.84 11.29
CA ASP A 329 -11.99 -0.97 12.32
C ASP A 329 -12.53 -0.93 13.75
N GLY A 330 -13.65 -1.65 14.01
CA GLY A 330 -14.33 -1.62 15.31
C GLY A 330 -14.88 -0.24 15.65
N TYR A 331 -15.52 0.42 14.68
CA TYR A 331 -15.99 1.81 14.80
C TYR A 331 -14.85 2.76 15.22
N GLY A 332 -13.63 2.52 14.73
CA GLY A 332 -12.43 3.29 15.07
C GLY A 332 -11.70 2.86 16.36
N HIS A 333 -12.19 1.81 17.04
CA HIS A 333 -11.60 1.32 18.29
C HIS A 333 -10.51 0.26 18.07
N GLY A 334 -10.23 -0.14 16.82
CA GLY A 334 -9.26 -1.17 16.50
C GLY A 334 -9.87 -2.58 16.51
N ALA A 335 -10.46 -3.01 15.38
CA ALA A 335 -11.23 -4.25 15.26
C ALA A 335 -10.51 -5.50 15.79
N VAL A 336 -9.20 -5.60 15.56
CA VAL A 336 -8.41 -6.75 16.01
C VAL A 336 -8.28 -6.80 17.54
N ALA A 337 -8.02 -5.66 18.19
CA ALA A 337 -7.88 -5.58 19.65
C ALA A 337 -9.23 -5.88 20.32
N VAL A 338 -10.29 -5.24 19.82
CA VAL A 338 -11.68 -5.45 20.26
C VAL A 338 -12.09 -6.92 20.12
N ALA A 339 -11.93 -7.51 18.93
CA ALA A 339 -12.35 -8.89 18.68
C ALA A 339 -11.59 -9.90 19.55
N LYS A 340 -10.28 -9.70 19.79
CA LYS A 340 -9.48 -10.56 20.68
C LYS A 340 -9.97 -10.50 22.12
N ALA A 341 -10.24 -9.28 22.61
CA ALA A 341 -10.74 -9.10 23.98
C ALA A 341 -12.12 -9.75 24.16
N LEU A 342 -13.02 -9.56 23.21
CA LEU A 342 -14.36 -10.15 23.23
C LEU A 342 -14.33 -11.68 23.06
N GLU A 343 -13.49 -12.20 22.18
CA GLU A 343 -13.34 -13.67 22.04
C GLU A 343 -12.81 -14.32 23.30
N ALA A 344 -11.84 -13.67 23.97
CA ALA A 344 -11.32 -14.12 25.25
C ALA A 344 -12.38 -14.10 26.37
N SER A 345 -13.35 -13.15 26.30
CA SER A 345 -14.49 -13.08 27.24
C SER A 345 -15.67 -13.99 26.90
N GLY A 346 -15.59 -14.77 25.81
CA GLY A 346 -16.59 -15.77 25.45
C GLY A 346 -17.47 -15.43 24.23
N VAL A 347 -17.34 -14.28 23.61
CA VAL A 347 -18.03 -13.95 22.35
C VAL A 347 -17.49 -14.86 21.23
N ARG A 348 -18.38 -15.51 20.48
CA ARG A 348 -18.03 -16.49 19.44
C ARG A 348 -18.49 -16.11 18.04
N ALA A 349 -19.18 -14.99 17.88
CA ALA A 349 -19.67 -14.52 16.59
C ALA A 349 -19.30 -13.02 16.39
N PHE A 350 -18.82 -12.71 15.19
CA PHE A 350 -18.38 -11.40 14.80
C PHE A 350 -18.97 -11.02 13.43
N ALA A 351 -19.13 -9.73 13.19
CA ALA A 351 -19.55 -9.24 11.88
C ALA A 351 -18.68 -8.07 11.43
N ALA A 352 -18.27 -8.12 10.17
CA ALA A 352 -17.44 -7.12 9.49
C ALA A 352 -18.14 -6.59 8.25
N ALA A 353 -17.76 -5.41 7.74
CA ALA A 353 -18.37 -4.86 6.54
C ALA A 353 -17.78 -5.45 5.27
N THR A 354 -16.50 -5.78 5.24
CA THR A 354 -15.77 -6.16 4.03
C THR A 354 -14.96 -7.44 4.20
N LEU A 355 -14.69 -8.10 3.07
CA LEU A 355 -13.80 -9.25 3.01
C LEU A 355 -12.43 -8.97 3.65
N SER A 356 -11.85 -7.80 3.39
CA SER A 356 -10.53 -7.41 3.92
C SER A 356 -10.51 -7.29 5.44
N GLU A 357 -11.59 -6.78 6.05
CA GLU A 357 -11.75 -6.73 7.50
C GLU A 357 -11.84 -8.15 8.08
N GLY A 358 -12.67 -9.03 7.49
CA GLY A 358 -12.78 -10.43 7.90
C GLY A 358 -11.45 -11.18 7.82
N ILE A 359 -10.70 -10.99 6.74
CA ILE A 359 -9.35 -11.57 6.58
C ILE A 359 -8.39 -11.03 7.66
N ALA A 360 -8.46 -9.76 8.01
CA ALA A 360 -7.62 -9.18 9.05
C ALA A 360 -7.89 -9.83 10.42
N LEU A 361 -9.17 -10.06 10.77
CA LEU A 361 -9.56 -10.76 11.98
C LEU A 361 -9.03 -12.21 12.01
N ARG A 362 -9.20 -12.97 10.91
CA ARG A 362 -8.66 -14.34 10.80
C ARG A 362 -7.13 -14.39 10.92
N LYS A 363 -6.42 -13.48 10.25
CA LYS A 363 -4.94 -13.38 10.37
C LYS A 363 -4.48 -12.98 11.78
N ALA A 364 -5.32 -12.33 12.54
CA ALA A 364 -5.09 -12.00 13.94
C ALA A 364 -5.36 -13.16 14.90
N GLY A 365 -5.91 -14.28 14.39
CA GLY A 365 -6.15 -15.50 15.16
C GLY A 365 -7.58 -15.63 15.72
N ILE A 366 -8.53 -14.79 15.33
CA ILE A 366 -9.95 -14.93 15.72
C ILE A 366 -10.50 -16.23 15.13
N ARG A 367 -11.08 -17.08 15.99
CA ARG A 367 -11.62 -18.42 15.65
C ARG A 367 -13.13 -18.45 15.53
N GLY A 368 -13.82 -17.54 16.21
CA GLY A 368 -15.28 -17.41 16.17
C GLY A 368 -15.85 -17.26 14.77
N GLU A 369 -17.15 -17.37 14.60
CA GLU A 369 -17.83 -17.12 13.32
C GLU A 369 -17.61 -15.67 12.87
N ILE A 370 -17.38 -15.46 11.57
CA ILE A 370 -17.22 -14.10 11.00
C ILE A 370 -18.15 -13.97 9.80
N LEU A 371 -19.11 -13.05 9.88
CA LEU A 371 -20.04 -12.72 8.82
C LEU A 371 -19.65 -11.41 8.13
N ILE A 372 -19.57 -11.43 6.81
CA ILE A 372 -19.34 -10.24 5.98
C ILE A 372 -20.70 -9.67 5.54
N PHE A 373 -20.99 -8.41 5.91
CA PHE A 373 -22.25 -7.77 5.59
C PHE A 373 -22.33 -7.21 4.17
N GLY A 374 -21.24 -6.66 3.66
CA GLY A 374 -21.17 -6.10 2.30
C GLY A 374 -20.90 -7.16 1.25
N CYS A 375 -21.18 -6.84 -0.02
CA CYS A 375 -20.94 -7.74 -1.13
C CYS A 375 -19.44 -7.94 -1.38
N THR A 376 -19.02 -9.19 -1.46
CA THR A 376 -17.69 -9.59 -1.92
C THR A 376 -17.75 -9.86 -3.42
N PRO A 377 -16.84 -9.29 -4.25
CA PRO A 377 -16.79 -9.61 -5.67
C PRO A 377 -16.72 -11.13 -5.88
N PRO A 378 -17.50 -11.73 -6.81
CA PRO A 378 -17.47 -13.18 -7.04
C PRO A 378 -16.08 -13.73 -7.34
N ALA A 379 -15.21 -12.96 -8.00
CA ALA A 379 -13.81 -13.34 -8.23
C ALA A 379 -13.00 -13.58 -6.93
N ASP A 380 -13.42 -13.00 -5.81
CA ASP A 380 -12.79 -13.14 -4.50
C ASP A 380 -13.43 -14.24 -3.64
N ALA A 381 -14.42 -14.97 -4.15
CA ALA A 381 -15.08 -16.09 -3.48
C ALA A 381 -14.10 -17.15 -2.90
N PRO A 382 -12.98 -17.50 -3.58
CA PRO A 382 -11.97 -18.41 -3.00
C PRO A 382 -11.37 -17.91 -1.67
N LEU A 383 -11.34 -16.59 -1.45
CA LEU A 383 -10.84 -16.02 -0.20
C LEU A 383 -11.86 -16.19 0.95
N LEU A 384 -13.16 -16.10 0.69
CA LEU A 384 -14.19 -16.42 1.68
C LEU A 384 -14.00 -17.85 2.20
N ARG A 385 -13.86 -18.82 1.28
CA ARG A 385 -13.61 -20.22 1.63
C ARG A 385 -12.29 -20.41 2.39
N ARG A 386 -11.19 -19.84 1.84
CA ARG A 386 -9.84 -19.99 2.43
C ARG A 386 -9.75 -19.48 3.87
N TYR A 387 -10.45 -18.36 4.15
CA TYR A 387 -10.43 -17.75 5.48
C TYR A 387 -11.63 -18.13 6.34
N ASN A 388 -12.44 -19.10 5.91
CA ASN A 388 -13.63 -19.56 6.62
C ASN A 388 -14.54 -18.39 7.05
N LEU A 389 -14.93 -17.54 6.08
CA LEU A 389 -15.79 -16.38 6.27
C LEU A 389 -17.16 -16.67 5.69
N MET A 390 -18.22 -16.27 6.40
CA MET A 390 -19.59 -16.32 5.91
C MET A 390 -19.93 -15.02 5.16
N GLN A 391 -20.73 -15.13 4.10
CA GLN A 391 -21.11 -13.99 3.27
C GLN A 391 -22.61 -13.70 3.38
N SER A 392 -22.99 -12.43 3.57
CA SER A 392 -24.39 -12.02 3.41
C SER A 392 -24.77 -11.97 1.93
N VAL A 393 -25.81 -12.67 1.55
CA VAL A 393 -26.40 -12.64 0.22
C VAL A 393 -27.55 -11.64 0.21
N VAL A 394 -27.48 -10.64 -0.65
CA VAL A 394 -28.38 -9.48 -0.63
C VAL A 394 -29.43 -9.49 -1.74
N ASP A 395 -29.24 -10.30 -2.78
CA ASP A 395 -30.21 -10.53 -3.87
C ASP A 395 -29.91 -11.84 -4.60
N GLY A 396 -30.85 -12.30 -5.42
CA GLY A 396 -30.75 -13.56 -6.18
C GLY A 396 -29.68 -13.51 -7.28
N ALA A 397 -29.42 -12.35 -7.88
CA ALA A 397 -28.40 -12.19 -8.90
C ALA A 397 -27.01 -12.36 -8.30
N TYR A 398 -26.77 -11.78 -7.13
CA TYR A 398 -25.53 -11.95 -6.38
C TYR A 398 -25.34 -13.40 -5.89
N ALA A 399 -26.41 -14.04 -5.39
CA ALA A 399 -26.39 -15.45 -5.01
C ALA A 399 -25.98 -16.34 -6.20
N LYS A 400 -26.59 -16.11 -7.38
CA LYS A 400 -26.26 -16.82 -8.61
C LYS A 400 -24.80 -16.63 -9.00
N ALA A 401 -24.33 -15.39 -9.00
CA ALA A 401 -22.94 -15.06 -9.33
C ALA A 401 -21.94 -15.75 -8.40
N LEU A 402 -22.21 -15.81 -7.10
CA LEU A 402 -21.39 -16.56 -6.13
C LEU A 402 -21.44 -18.07 -6.41
N HIS A 403 -22.62 -18.63 -6.70
CA HIS A 403 -22.78 -20.04 -7.04
C HIS A 403 -21.97 -20.44 -8.29
N GLU A 404 -22.00 -19.61 -9.34
CA GLU A 404 -21.33 -19.84 -10.61
C GLU A 404 -19.78 -19.85 -10.49
N THR A 405 -19.22 -19.33 -9.38
CA THR A 405 -17.78 -19.46 -9.12
C THR A 405 -17.32 -20.89 -8.85
N GLY A 406 -18.22 -21.82 -8.57
CA GLY A 406 -17.91 -23.20 -8.20
C GLY A 406 -17.36 -23.38 -6.78
N VAL A 407 -17.17 -22.30 -6.04
CA VAL A 407 -16.61 -22.31 -4.68
C VAL A 407 -17.71 -22.56 -3.65
N LYS A 408 -17.52 -23.52 -2.74
CA LYS A 408 -18.46 -23.74 -1.63
C LYS A 408 -18.30 -22.65 -0.56
N ILE A 409 -19.37 -21.91 -0.29
CA ILE A 409 -19.42 -20.75 0.61
C ILE A 409 -20.58 -20.91 1.58
N ASP A 410 -20.31 -20.65 2.86
CA ASP A 410 -21.36 -20.49 3.87
C ASP A 410 -21.96 -19.10 3.77
N VAL A 411 -23.29 -19.00 3.72
CA VAL A 411 -23.99 -17.75 3.51
C VAL A 411 -25.12 -17.50 4.51
N HIS A 412 -25.40 -16.21 4.77
CA HIS A 412 -26.63 -15.78 5.41
C HIS A 412 -27.47 -14.97 4.40
N ILE A 413 -28.75 -15.31 4.25
CA ILE A 413 -29.64 -14.59 3.35
C ILE A 413 -30.13 -13.32 4.05
N LYS A 414 -29.93 -12.17 3.41
CA LYS A 414 -30.43 -10.89 3.90
C LYS A 414 -31.86 -10.66 3.38
N ILE A 415 -32.79 -10.53 4.31
CA ILE A 415 -34.19 -10.21 4.02
C ILE A 415 -34.44 -8.73 4.25
N ASP A 416 -35.08 -8.06 3.31
CA ASP A 416 -35.57 -6.70 3.46
C ASP A 416 -37.05 -6.74 3.97
N THR A 417 -37.21 -6.30 5.19
CA THR A 417 -38.51 -6.21 5.86
C THR A 417 -39.05 -4.78 5.96
N GLY A 418 -38.46 -3.85 5.17
CA GLY A 418 -38.90 -2.46 5.13
C GLY A 418 -37.83 -1.40 5.22
N MET A 419 -36.55 -1.77 5.51
CA MET A 419 -35.46 -0.81 5.54
C MET A 419 -35.07 -0.29 4.15
N ARG A 420 -35.33 -1.03 3.09
CA ARG A 420 -35.14 -0.69 1.67
C ARG A 420 -33.72 -0.22 1.30
N ARG A 421 -32.73 -0.90 1.89
CA ARG A 421 -31.32 -0.64 1.61
C ARG A 421 -30.65 -1.81 0.90
N LEU A 422 -30.77 -3.00 1.42
CA LEU A 422 -30.20 -4.26 0.90
C LEU A 422 -31.07 -5.41 1.40
N GLY A 423 -31.21 -6.44 0.59
CA GLY A 423 -31.94 -7.67 0.94
C GLY A 423 -33.01 -8.00 -0.06
N ILE A 424 -33.42 -9.26 -0.06
CA ILE A 424 -34.54 -9.75 -0.84
C ILE A 424 -35.83 -9.38 -0.11
N ASP A 425 -36.82 -8.91 -0.84
CA ASP A 425 -38.12 -8.55 -0.25
C ASP A 425 -38.72 -9.75 0.51
N SER A 426 -39.22 -9.53 1.72
CA SER A 426 -39.79 -10.58 2.59
C SER A 426 -40.96 -11.32 1.94
N GLY A 427 -41.65 -10.68 1.00
CA GLY A 427 -42.74 -11.29 0.22
C GLY A 427 -42.30 -12.12 -0.98
N ASP A 428 -41.04 -11.98 -1.45
CA ASP A 428 -40.53 -12.75 -2.60
C ASP A 428 -39.91 -14.09 -2.16
N LEU A 429 -40.78 -14.98 -1.68
CA LEU A 429 -40.40 -16.33 -1.26
C LEU A 429 -39.72 -17.11 -2.43
N ASN A 430 -40.14 -16.88 -3.67
CA ASN A 430 -39.62 -17.59 -4.83
C ASN A 430 -38.13 -17.26 -5.09
N GLU A 431 -37.73 -15.99 -4.89
CA GLU A 431 -36.34 -15.61 -5.01
C GLU A 431 -35.50 -16.20 -3.85
N ILE A 432 -36.03 -16.19 -2.64
CA ILE A 432 -35.36 -16.75 -1.46
C ILE A 432 -35.15 -18.27 -1.62
N GLU A 433 -36.21 -19.01 -2.05
CA GLU A 433 -36.18 -20.47 -2.26
C GLU A 433 -35.11 -20.88 -3.30
N ARG A 434 -34.96 -20.10 -4.39
CA ARG A 434 -33.92 -20.36 -5.41
C ARG A 434 -32.51 -20.43 -4.81
N ILE A 435 -32.24 -19.65 -3.75
CA ILE A 435 -30.91 -19.63 -3.11
C ILE A 435 -30.61 -20.97 -2.45
N PHE A 436 -31.61 -21.60 -1.81
CA PHE A 436 -31.45 -22.93 -1.21
C PHE A 436 -31.12 -24.02 -2.24
N GLY A 437 -31.50 -23.82 -3.52
CA GLY A 437 -31.18 -24.72 -4.63
C GLY A 437 -29.73 -24.63 -5.12
N TYR A 438 -28.97 -23.61 -4.74
CA TYR A 438 -27.59 -23.43 -5.23
C TYR A 438 -26.58 -24.31 -4.49
N LYS A 439 -26.11 -25.39 -5.14
CA LYS A 439 -25.25 -26.43 -4.56
C LYS A 439 -23.92 -25.93 -3.96
N ASN A 440 -23.44 -24.76 -4.41
CA ASN A 440 -22.19 -24.17 -3.90
C ASN A 440 -22.43 -23.16 -2.76
N LEU A 441 -23.68 -22.90 -2.39
CA LEU A 441 -24.03 -22.05 -1.27
C LEU A 441 -24.63 -22.90 -0.15
N THR A 442 -24.09 -22.77 1.06
CA THR A 442 -24.65 -23.41 2.26
C THR A 442 -25.32 -22.35 3.12
N VAL A 443 -26.65 -22.32 3.16
CA VAL A 443 -27.38 -21.35 3.98
C VAL A 443 -27.18 -21.72 5.46
N LYS A 444 -26.49 -20.86 6.22
CA LYS A 444 -26.23 -20.98 7.65
C LYS A 444 -27.18 -20.13 8.48
N GLY A 445 -27.88 -19.20 7.87
CA GLY A 445 -28.82 -18.34 8.56
C GLY A 445 -29.50 -17.33 7.66
N MET A 446 -30.40 -16.58 8.28
CA MET A 446 -31.11 -15.46 7.68
C MET A 446 -31.04 -14.23 8.59
N LEU A 447 -30.99 -13.04 8.00
CA LEU A 447 -30.95 -11.80 8.76
C LEU A 447 -31.82 -10.70 8.13
N THR A 448 -32.39 -9.87 9.00
CA THR A 448 -32.91 -8.57 8.61
C THR A 448 -32.26 -7.45 9.42
N HIS A 449 -32.67 -6.21 9.28
CA HIS A 449 -32.20 -5.07 10.06
C HIS A 449 -33.38 -4.13 10.36
N LEU A 450 -33.61 -3.89 11.63
CA LEU A 450 -34.65 -2.99 12.09
C LEU A 450 -34.20 -1.54 11.81
N SER A 451 -35.01 -0.76 11.12
CA SER A 451 -34.63 0.59 10.68
C SER A 451 -35.08 1.69 11.67
N GLU A 452 -36.07 1.43 12.50
CA GLU A 452 -36.62 2.39 13.44
C GLU A 452 -36.73 1.85 14.87
N ALA A 453 -35.82 0.93 15.25
CA ALA A 453 -35.81 0.37 16.59
C ALA A 453 -35.47 1.38 17.71
N ASP A 454 -34.88 2.52 17.37
CA ASP A 454 -34.62 3.68 18.22
C ASP A 454 -35.84 4.60 18.38
N ASN A 455 -36.80 4.53 17.47
CA ASN A 455 -38.05 5.33 17.48
C ASN A 455 -39.16 4.64 18.30
N LEU A 456 -39.36 5.11 19.53
CA LEU A 456 -40.37 4.59 20.45
C LEU A 456 -41.74 5.31 20.36
N THR A 457 -42.00 6.09 19.31
CA THR A 457 -43.35 6.59 19.00
C THR A 457 -44.26 5.42 18.61
N ASP A 458 -45.58 5.62 18.68
CA ASP A 458 -46.54 4.56 18.32
C ASP A 458 -46.32 4.10 16.88
N SER A 459 -46.15 5.02 15.93
CA SER A 459 -45.89 4.70 14.52
C SER A 459 -44.52 4.00 14.30
N GLY A 460 -43.45 4.43 14.98
CA GLY A 460 -42.15 3.78 14.90
C GLY A 460 -42.15 2.38 15.51
N SER A 461 -42.87 2.22 16.63
CA SER A 461 -43.04 0.91 17.28
C SER A 461 -43.87 -0.04 16.43
N GLU A 462 -44.95 0.42 15.82
CA GLU A 462 -45.80 -0.37 14.91
C GLU A 462 -45.03 -0.81 13.68
N PHE A 463 -44.26 0.11 13.07
CA PHE A 463 -43.39 -0.21 11.93
C PHE A 463 -42.34 -1.27 12.29
N THR A 464 -41.68 -1.12 13.43
CA THR A 464 -40.64 -2.06 13.88
C THR A 464 -41.23 -3.45 14.17
N LEU A 465 -42.42 -3.51 14.81
CA LEU A 465 -43.15 -4.77 15.04
C LEU A 465 -43.59 -5.42 13.72
N GLY A 466 -44.00 -4.63 12.73
CA GLY A 466 -44.24 -5.10 11.37
C GLY A 466 -43.02 -5.73 10.70
N GLN A 467 -41.83 -5.10 10.85
CA GLN A 467 -40.57 -5.68 10.36
C GLN A 467 -40.23 -7.02 11.03
N ILE A 468 -40.46 -7.10 12.34
CA ILE A 468 -40.23 -8.32 13.13
C ILE A 468 -41.18 -9.44 12.66
N SER A 469 -42.50 -9.16 12.54
CA SER A 469 -43.48 -10.13 12.05
C SER A 469 -43.13 -10.63 10.66
N ALA A 470 -42.89 -9.74 9.71
CA ALA A 470 -42.56 -10.09 8.33
C ALA A 470 -41.34 -11.00 8.24
N PHE A 471 -40.32 -10.78 9.09
CA PHE A 471 -39.13 -11.64 9.12
C PHE A 471 -39.43 -13.06 9.62
N PHE A 472 -40.18 -13.18 10.71
CA PHE A 472 -40.57 -14.49 11.26
C PHE A 472 -41.56 -15.24 10.35
N ASP A 473 -42.51 -14.52 9.73
CA ASP A 473 -43.44 -15.12 8.77
C ASP A 473 -42.71 -15.68 7.55
N THR A 474 -41.73 -14.95 7.03
CA THR A 474 -40.85 -15.43 5.95
C THR A 474 -40.07 -16.69 6.36
N ALA A 475 -39.43 -16.67 7.55
CA ALA A 475 -38.68 -17.82 8.05
C ALA A 475 -39.60 -19.03 8.27
N LYS A 476 -40.79 -18.85 8.84
CA LYS A 476 -41.77 -19.90 9.07
C LYS A 476 -42.29 -20.49 7.76
N ALA A 477 -42.64 -19.67 6.78
CA ALA A 477 -43.10 -20.13 5.48
C ALA A 477 -42.05 -21.01 4.76
N LEU A 478 -40.77 -20.66 4.88
CA LEU A 478 -39.66 -21.48 4.34
C LEU A 478 -39.50 -22.81 5.10
N GLN A 479 -39.63 -22.78 6.43
CA GLN A 479 -39.55 -24.00 7.26
C GLN A 479 -40.72 -24.96 6.97
N GLU A 480 -41.94 -24.45 6.79
CA GLU A 480 -43.10 -25.24 6.40
C GLU A 480 -42.93 -25.92 5.04
N LYS A 481 -42.15 -25.31 4.13
CA LYS A 481 -41.75 -25.90 2.85
C LYS A 481 -40.55 -26.87 2.97
N GLY A 482 -40.05 -27.12 4.18
CA GLY A 482 -38.94 -28.05 4.44
C GLY A 482 -37.55 -27.46 4.32
N TYR A 483 -37.37 -26.15 4.13
CA TYR A 483 -36.06 -25.54 4.08
C TYR A 483 -35.47 -25.35 5.49
N HIS A 484 -34.18 -25.67 5.63
CA HIS A 484 -33.45 -25.40 6.87
C HIS A 484 -32.90 -23.97 6.85
N VAL A 485 -33.61 -23.02 7.47
CA VAL A 485 -33.28 -21.59 7.44
C VAL A 485 -32.03 -21.20 8.24
N GLY A 486 -31.49 -22.13 9.05
CA GLY A 486 -30.31 -21.88 9.87
C GLY A 486 -30.57 -20.88 11.00
N LYS A 487 -29.57 -20.08 11.35
CA LYS A 487 -29.61 -19.13 12.45
C LYS A 487 -30.31 -17.83 12.07
N LEU A 488 -31.26 -17.39 12.87
CA LEU A 488 -32.02 -16.17 12.66
C LEU A 488 -31.41 -15.00 13.45
N HIS A 489 -31.31 -13.82 12.84
CA HIS A 489 -30.89 -12.61 13.54
C HIS A 489 -31.46 -11.33 12.93
N LEU A 490 -32.04 -10.49 13.76
CA LEU A 490 -32.71 -9.26 13.34
C LEU A 490 -32.29 -8.03 14.14
N GLN A 491 -32.08 -8.14 15.45
CA GLN A 491 -31.78 -7.01 16.30
C GLN A 491 -30.37 -6.45 16.08
N GLU A 492 -30.28 -5.14 16.10
CA GLU A 492 -29.09 -4.33 16.29
C GLU A 492 -29.09 -3.73 17.71
N SER A 493 -28.28 -2.73 18.02
CA SER A 493 -28.15 -2.16 19.37
C SER A 493 -29.46 -1.71 20.00
N TYR A 494 -30.27 -0.91 19.28
CA TYR A 494 -31.57 -0.46 19.79
C TYR A 494 -32.63 -1.56 19.79
N GLY A 495 -32.56 -2.48 18.83
CA GLY A 495 -33.39 -3.66 18.86
C GLY A 495 -33.20 -4.49 20.13
N ILE A 496 -31.96 -4.65 20.62
CA ILE A 496 -31.66 -5.33 21.88
C ILE A 496 -32.29 -4.57 23.06
N LEU A 497 -32.15 -3.23 23.09
CA LEU A 497 -32.58 -2.40 24.21
C LEU A 497 -34.09 -2.18 24.25
N ASN A 498 -34.75 -2.20 23.10
CA ASN A 498 -36.16 -1.77 22.99
C ASN A 498 -37.14 -2.91 22.73
N TYR A 499 -36.67 -4.05 22.20
CA TYR A 499 -37.54 -5.19 21.85
C TYR A 499 -37.00 -6.50 22.43
N PRO A 500 -36.94 -6.65 23.79
CA PRO A 500 -36.38 -7.83 24.44
C PRO A 500 -37.23 -9.09 24.22
N GLY A 501 -36.65 -10.25 24.45
CA GLY A 501 -37.34 -11.53 24.53
C GLY A 501 -37.72 -12.18 23.20
N LEU A 502 -37.21 -11.69 22.06
CA LEU A 502 -37.48 -12.27 20.75
C LEU A 502 -36.76 -13.62 20.58
N PRO A 503 -37.42 -14.65 19.99
CA PRO A 503 -36.85 -16.00 19.85
C PRO A 503 -35.98 -16.11 18.61
N TYR A 504 -34.68 -15.81 18.71
CA TYR A 504 -33.71 -15.91 17.61
C TYR A 504 -32.32 -16.27 18.14
N ASP A 505 -31.37 -16.50 17.23
CA ASP A 505 -30.07 -17.11 17.56
C ASP A 505 -28.97 -16.08 17.83
N TYR A 506 -28.98 -14.94 17.12
CA TYR A 506 -27.98 -13.88 17.27
C TYR A 506 -28.58 -12.50 17.41
N ALA A 507 -28.04 -11.70 18.34
CA ALA A 507 -28.21 -10.25 18.42
C ALA A 507 -26.91 -9.55 18.00
N ARG A 508 -27.01 -8.61 17.09
CA ARG A 508 -25.86 -7.92 16.48
C ARG A 508 -25.55 -6.60 17.19
N ALA A 509 -24.81 -6.64 18.28
CA ALA A 509 -24.43 -5.43 18.99
C ALA A 509 -23.39 -4.62 18.19
N GLY A 510 -23.76 -3.40 17.85
CA GLY A 510 -22.91 -2.39 17.21
C GLY A 510 -22.55 -1.27 18.19
N ILE A 511 -23.16 -0.08 18.02
CA ILE A 511 -22.78 1.13 18.77
C ILE A 511 -22.92 0.97 20.29
N ALA A 512 -23.92 0.26 20.79
CA ALA A 512 -24.09 0.03 22.23
C ALA A 512 -22.92 -0.76 22.84
N LEU A 513 -22.30 -1.67 22.08
CA LEU A 513 -21.11 -2.40 22.51
C LEU A 513 -19.95 -1.45 22.84
N TYR A 514 -19.85 -0.32 22.13
CA TYR A 514 -18.83 0.70 22.34
C TYR A 514 -19.26 1.79 23.31
N GLY A 515 -20.37 1.61 24.02
CA GLY A 515 -20.88 2.55 25.01
C GLY A 515 -21.46 3.83 24.40
N VAL A 516 -21.89 3.78 23.14
CA VAL A 516 -22.44 4.93 22.43
C VAL A 516 -23.94 4.71 22.18
N LEU A 517 -24.75 5.65 22.68
CA LEU A 517 -26.15 5.83 22.34
C LEU A 517 -26.37 7.30 22.01
N CYS A 518 -27.39 7.65 21.24
CA CYS A 518 -27.72 9.04 20.98
C CYS A 518 -28.19 9.73 22.26
N LYS A 519 -27.74 10.95 22.50
CA LYS A 519 -27.90 11.67 23.78
C LYS A 519 -29.40 11.87 24.18
N ASN A 520 -30.31 11.85 23.25
CA ASN A 520 -31.73 12.07 23.46
C ASN A 520 -32.57 10.80 23.29
N ASP A 521 -31.95 9.66 23.01
CA ASP A 521 -32.67 8.42 22.78
C ASP A 521 -33.17 7.86 24.10
N LYS A 522 -34.45 7.53 24.12
CA LYS A 522 -35.07 6.74 25.18
C LYS A 522 -34.90 5.27 24.85
N THR A 523 -34.55 4.48 25.84
CA THR A 523 -34.49 3.03 25.74
C THR A 523 -35.40 2.39 26.77
N ARG A 524 -36.04 1.26 26.42
CA ARG A 524 -36.91 0.50 27.35
C ARG A 524 -36.10 -0.23 28.42
N LEU A 525 -34.92 -0.73 28.02
CA LEU A 525 -33.97 -1.36 28.93
C LEU A 525 -32.74 -0.47 29.06
N THR A 526 -32.28 -0.29 30.27
CA THR A 526 -31.05 0.45 30.57
C THR A 526 -30.07 -0.53 31.20
N PRO A 527 -29.01 -0.99 30.48
CA PRO A 527 -27.96 -1.81 31.08
C PRO A 527 -27.17 -0.97 32.09
N GLU A 528 -26.67 -1.59 33.14
CA GLU A 528 -25.86 -0.96 34.20
C GLU A 528 -24.50 -0.49 33.72
#